data_f7523937c48ed9e12e82d53939a6c2b7
#
_entry.id   f7523937c48ed9e12e82d53939a6c2b7
#
_cell.length_a   1.000
_cell.length_b   1.000
_cell.length_c   1.000
_cell.angle_alpha   90.00
_cell.angle_beta   90.00
_cell.angle_gamma   90.00
#
_symmetry.space_group_name_H-M   'P 1'
#
loop_
_entity.id
_entity.type
_entity.pdbx_description
1 polymer ?
#
loop_
_entity_poly.entity_id
_entity_poly.type
_entity_poly.pdbx_seq_one_letter_code
_entity_poly.pdbx_strand_id
1 'polypeptide(L)'
;EKAPANDYQAQKANQKELRKLTRRITEIENQLEEIDAREEEINQAMLATNEASELIDLQKELDELTEQQENLMLEWEELSEKVEG
;
A
#
# COMPACT_ATOMS: atom_id res chain seq x y z
N GLU A 1 8.97 -33.74 26.09
CA GLU A 1 8.02 -33.16 26.36
C GLU A 1 7.97 -31.78 26.71
N LYS A 2 8.89 -30.98 26.55
CA LYS A 2 8.87 -29.58 26.72
C LYS A 2 8.31 -28.88 25.56
N ALA A 3 8.11 -29.56 24.50
CA ALA A 3 7.65 -28.96 23.27
C ALA A 3 6.33 -28.19 23.40
N PRO A 4 5.33 -28.65 24.15
CA PRO A 4 4.06 -27.91 24.19
C PRO A 4 4.19 -26.47 24.62
N ALA A 5 4.99 -26.18 25.61
CA ALA A 5 5.13 -24.82 26.08
C ALA A 5 5.84 -23.95 25.07
N ASN A 6 6.91 -24.47 24.44
CA ASN A 6 7.64 -23.74 23.45
C ASN A 6 6.78 -23.50 22.22
N ASP A 7 6.00 -24.50 21.83
CA ASP A 7 5.12 -24.35 20.66
C ASP A 7 4.08 -23.28 20.90
N TYR A 8 3.53 -23.22 22.12
CA TYR A 8 2.53 -22.21 22.43
C TYR A 8 3.10 -20.80 22.29
N GLN A 9 4.30 -20.58 22.82
CA GLN A 9 4.93 -19.27 22.74
C GLN A 9 5.28 -18.90 21.29
N ALA A 10 5.75 -19.86 20.52
CA ALA A 10 6.07 -19.62 19.12
C ALA A 10 4.81 -19.26 18.33
N GLN A 11 3.71 -19.96 18.57
CA GLN A 11 2.46 -19.67 17.89
C GLN A 11 1.95 -18.28 18.27
N LYS A 12 2.07 -17.93 19.54
CA LYS A 12 1.61 -16.62 19.98
C LYS A 12 2.42 -15.50 19.33
N ALA A 13 3.74 -15.68 19.25
CA ALA A 13 4.60 -14.70 18.59
C ALA A 13 4.27 -14.60 17.10
N ASN A 14 4.03 -15.73 16.44
CA ASN A 14 3.67 -15.75 15.04
C ASN A 14 2.33 -15.04 14.80
N GLN A 15 1.37 -15.23 15.67
CA GLN A 15 0.08 -14.56 15.54
C GLN A 15 0.21 -13.05 15.66
N LYS A 16 1.06 -12.61 16.60
CA LYS A 16 1.33 -11.19 16.75
C LYS A 16 1.93 -10.60 15.48
N GLU A 17 2.90 -11.33 14.95
CA GLU A 17 3.56 -10.91 13.71
C GLU A 17 2.57 -10.85 12.56
N LEU A 18 1.73 -11.86 12.42
CA LEU A 18 0.72 -11.89 11.38
C LEU A 18 -0.25 -10.73 11.49
N ARG A 19 -0.63 -10.36 12.71
CA ARG A 19 -1.53 -9.23 12.90
C ARG A 19 -0.90 -7.93 12.45
N LYS A 20 0.39 -7.75 12.75
CA LYS A 20 1.11 -6.56 12.30
C LYS A 20 1.19 -6.50 10.79
N LEU A 21 1.52 -7.63 10.18
CA LEU A 21 1.61 -7.70 8.72
C LEU A 21 0.26 -7.43 8.07
N THR A 22 -0.79 -8.05 8.60
CA THR A 22 -2.13 -7.87 8.05
C THR A 22 -2.59 -6.43 8.19
N ARG A 23 -2.29 -5.80 9.33
CA ARG A 23 -2.65 -4.40 9.52
C ARG A 23 -1.94 -3.51 8.51
N ARG A 24 -0.66 -3.75 8.29
CA ARG A 24 0.08 -2.96 7.31
C ARG A 24 -0.46 -3.17 5.91
N ILE A 25 -0.79 -4.41 5.56
CA ILE A 25 -1.39 -4.71 4.26
C ILE A 25 -2.68 -3.91 4.07
N THR A 26 -3.52 -3.88 5.10
CA THR A 26 -4.78 -3.12 5.03
C THR A 26 -4.51 -1.63 4.85
N GLU A 27 -3.52 -1.09 5.56
CA GLU A 27 -3.15 0.31 5.39
C GLU A 27 -2.71 0.60 3.97
N ILE A 28 -1.90 -0.30 3.41
CA ILE A 28 -1.43 -0.14 2.03
C ILE A 28 -2.60 -0.16 1.06
N GLU A 29 -3.52 -1.10 1.24
CA GLU A 29 -4.69 -1.19 0.38
C GLU A 29 -5.52 0.08 0.44
N ASN A 30 -5.69 0.63 1.64
CA ASN A 30 -6.42 1.89 1.79
C ASN A 30 -5.69 3.04 1.10
N GLN A 31 -4.37 3.10 1.23
CA GLN A 31 -3.59 4.13 0.58
C GLN A 31 -3.66 4.01 -0.93
N LEU A 32 -3.65 2.79 -1.45
CA LEU A 32 -3.79 2.57 -2.89
C LEU A 32 -5.14 3.04 -3.40
N GLU A 33 -6.20 2.83 -2.64
CA GLU A 33 -7.51 3.34 -3.01
C GLU A 33 -7.54 4.87 -3.05
N GLU A 34 -6.91 5.49 -2.06
CA GLU A 34 -6.83 6.96 -2.04
C GLU A 34 -6.05 7.49 -3.22
N ILE A 35 -4.96 6.81 -3.57
CA ILE A 35 -4.17 7.20 -4.74
C ILE A 35 -4.99 7.07 -6.01
N ASP A 36 -5.71 5.97 -6.17
CA ASP A 36 -6.56 5.78 -7.34
C ASP A 36 -7.61 6.89 -7.46
N ALA A 37 -8.23 7.25 -6.35
CA ALA A 37 -9.23 8.31 -6.35
C ALA A 37 -8.61 9.65 -6.74
N ARG A 38 -7.42 9.93 -6.21
CA ARG A 38 -6.74 11.19 -6.55
C ARG A 38 -6.29 11.21 -8.00
N GLU A 39 -5.81 10.08 -8.51
CA GLU A 39 -5.43 9.99 -9.91
C GLU A 39 -6.60 10.28 -10.83
N GLU A 40 -7.78 9.78 -10.47
CA GLU A 40 -8.97 10.06 -11.25
C GLU A 40 -9.32 11.56 -11.24
N GLU A 41 -9.22 12.18 -10.06
CA GLU A 41 -9.45 13.63 -9.96
C GLU A 41 -8.48 14.40 -10.83
N ILE A 42 -7.21 13.99 -10.81
CA ILE A 42 -6.19 14.65 -11.62
C ILE A 42 -6.49 14.50 -13.09
N ASN A 43 -6.85 13.31 -13.52
CA ASN A 43 -7.18 13.06 -14.93
C ASN A 43 -8.34 13.93 -15.37
N GLN A 44 -9.36 14.06 -14.54
CA GLN A 44 -10.49 14.91 -14.88
C GLN A 44 -10.10 16.38 -14.91
N ALA A 45 -9.26 16.80 -13.97
CA ALA A 45 -8.77 18.18 -13.95
C ALA A 45 -7.96 18.48 -15.22
N MET A 46 -7.14 17.52 -15.66
CA MET A 46 -6.36 17.69 -16.88
C MET A 46 -7.25 17.87 -18.10
N LEU A 47 -8.35 17.15 -18.15
CA LEU A 47 -9.30 17.29 -19.24
C LEU A 47 -10.05 18.62 -19.21
N ALA A 48 -10.19 19.19 -18.01
CA ALA A 48 -10.98 20.40 -17.82
C ALA A 48 -10.18 21.68 -18.00
N THR A 49 -8.85 21.62 -17.97
CA THR A 49 -8.03 22.82 -18.05
C THR A 49 -7.32 22.90 -19.39
N ASN A 50 -7.10 24.16 -19.85
CA ASN A 50 -6.32 24.43 -21.06
C ASN A 50 -5.01 25.13 -20.74
N GLU A 51 -4.74 25.37 -19.45
CA GLU A 51 -3.53 26.09 -19.07
C GLU A 51 -2.34 25.14 -18.95
N ALA A 52 -1.27 25.48 -19.67
CA ALA A 52 -0.08 24.63 -19.72
C ALA A 52 0.55 24.46 -18.35
N SER A 53 0.58 25.54 -17.55
CA SER A 53 1.20 25.44 -16.20
C SER A 53 0.41 24.51 -15.29
N GLU A 54 -0.91 24.51 -15.40
CA GLU A 54 -1.72 23.59 -14.61
C GLU A 54 -1.51 22.15 -15.04
N LEU A 55 -1.42 21.93 -16.35
CA LEU A 55 -1.19 20.59 -16.88
C LEU A 55 0.15 20.04 -16.40
N ILE A 56 1.18 20.89 -16.37
CA ILE A 56 2.49 20.47 -15.88
C ILE A 56 2.43 20.09 -14.42
N ASP A 57 1.76 20.90 -13.60
CA ASP A 57 1.64 20.62 -12.17
C ASP A 57 0.87 19.34 -11.92
N LEU A 58 -0.23 19.15 -12.65
CA LEU A 58 -1.05 17.95 -12.51
C LEU A 58 -0.28 16.71 -12.94
N GLN A 59 0.47 16.81 -14.03
CA GLN A 59 1.28 15.68 -14.48
C GLN A 59 2.35 15.33 -13.48
N LYS A 60 2.95 16.35 -12.86
CA LYS A 60 3.96 16.12 -11.83
C LYS A 60 3.38 15.39 -10.63
N GLU A 61 2.20 15.81 -10.19
CA GLU A 61 1.54 15.14 -9.09
C GLU A 61 1.20 13.69 -9.45
N LEU A 62 0.74 13.48 -10.68
CA LEU A 62 0.41 12.14 -11.16
C LEU A 62 1.64 11.23 -11.14
N ASP A 63 2.78 11.77 -11.59
CA ASP A 63 4.03 11.00 -11.59
C ASP A 63 4.43 10.62 -10.18
N GLU A 64 4.29 11.53 -9.22
CA GLU A 64 4.61 11.24 -7.83
C GLU A 64 3.70 10.17 -7.26
N LEU A 65 2.41 10.24 -7.58
CA LEU A 65 1.45 9.24 -7.12
C LEU A 65 1.75 7.87 -7.72
N THR A 66 2.14 7.84 -8.99
CA THR A 66 2.50 6.59 -9.64
C THR A 66 3.69 5.94 -8.95
N GLU A 67 4.69 6.75 -8.58
CA GLU A 67 5.86 6.24 -7.87
C GLU A 67 5.47 5.70 -6.50
N GLN A 68 4.63 6.42 -5.76
CA GLN A 68 4.15 5.94 -4.48
C GLN A 68 3.37 4.64 -4.63
N GLN A 69 2.55 4.56 -5.67
CA GLN A 69 1.76 3.37 -5.93
C GLN A 69 2.65 2.16 -6.17
N GLU A 70 3.69 2.33 -6.98
CA GLU A 70 4.62 1.25 -7.25
C GLU A 70 5.33 0.77 -5.99
N ASN A 71 5.77 1.71 -5.15
CA ASN A 71 6.44 1.36 -3.90
C ASN A 71 5.50 0.63 -2.96
N LEU A 72 4.26 1.08 -2.86
CA LEU A 72 3.27 0.42 -2.02
C LEU A 72 2.95 -0.98 -2.52
N MET A 73 2.86 -1.14 -3.84
CA MET A 73 2.59 -2.45 -4.43
C MET A 73 3.72 -3.43 -4.13
N LEU A 74 4.97 -2.97 -4.19
CA LEU A 74 6.10 -3.82 -3.86
C LEU A 74 6.05 -4.25 -2.40
N GLU A 75 5.77 -3.31 -1.51
CA GLU A 75 5.65 -3.63 -0.10
C GLU A 75 4.50 -4.59 0.15
N TRP A 76 3.39 -4.36 -0.52
CA TRP A 76 2.22 -5.23 -0.41
C TRP A 76 2.57 -6.67 -0.80
N GLU A 77 3.29 -6.83 -1.90
CA GLU A 77 3.70 -8.15 -2.35
C GLU A 77 4.60 -8.85 -1.35
N GLU A 78 5.57 -8.12 -0.80
CA GLU A 78 6.48 -8.69 0.18
C GLU A 78 5.74 -9.13 1.44
N LEU A 79 4.82 -8.28 1.91
CA LEU A 79 4.08 -8.60 3.12
C LEU A 79 3.11 -9.75 2.89
N SER A 80 2.50 -9.80 1.71
CA SER A 80 1.60 -10.90 1.37
C SER A 80 2.32 -12.22 1.35
N GLU A 81 3.54 -12.25 0.81
CA GLU A 81 4.34 -13.47 0.82
C GLU A 81 4.65 -13.91 2.25
N LYS A 82 4.97 -12.96 3.12
CA LYS A 82 5.27 -13.28 4.51
C LYS A 82 4.06 -13.87 5.22
N VAL A 83 2.87 -13.34 4.92
CA VAL A 83 1.64 -13.84 5.53
C VAL A 83 1.33 -15.26 5.04
N GLU A 84 1.53 -15.50 3.76
CA GLU A 84 1.26 -16.81 3.18
C GLU A 84 2.33 -17.85 3.55
N GLY A 85 3.55 -17.38 3.67
CA GLY A 85 4.66 -18.27 3.96
C GLY A 85 4.75 -18.61 5.40
#